data_3b346d02002d8b9cd589549de79f6817
#
_entry.id   3b346d02002d8b9cd589549de79f6817
#
_cell.length_a   1.000
_cell.length_b   1.000
_cell.length_c   1.000
_cell.angle_alpha   90.00
_cell.angle_beta   90.00
_cell.angle_gamma   90.00
#
_symmetry.space_group_name_H-M   'P 1'
#
loop_
_entity.id
_entity.type
_entity.pdbx_description
1 polymer ?
#
loop_
_entity_poly.entity_id
_entity_poly.type
_entity_poly.pdbx_seq_one_letter_code
_entity_poly.pdbx_strand_id
1 'polypeptide(L)'
;MGKLLEEAIEHAPNRRGFLAKTGLFGAATLAAVGLRNVEGQTTAAPTDADILNFALNLEYLEAEFYTVATTGLTIDRMGIGITGSGAAGATTGGAQVNFAASNSNAPMASAIAMEIAYDERAHVAYIRAALTAAGATPIAKPAINLDALMLGFAGLTDFLQLARVFEDIGVTAYAGAAPLITSKAILGAAARIAQTEAEHAANIRLQIAQLNIPTMPIDGVDILPPPSGTNYFSVDKNALTETRTPGQVLYLAYGNMANVTAGGFFPNGVNGTLNMSSGPASLMPTNGTTAVVTPTTLTTSQASITLDASGSQSGAGALTYFFMVLPGGLKPALLQSPNNPKATVDFVSGPGTYLIQLSVTDAKGNVATTAPITLIYTGA
;
A
#
# COMPACT_ATOMS: atom_id res chain seq x y z
N MET A 1 39.29 17.50 5.49
CA MET A 1 38.12 16.88 4.84
C MET A 1 38.36 16.53 3.37
N GLY A 2 39.14 17.30 2.60
CA GLY A 2 39.45 16.97 1.19
C GLY A 2 40.27 15.69 0.98
N LYS A 3 41.31 15.45 1.83
CA LYS A 3 42.19 14.29 1.68
C LYS A 3 41.51 12.93 1.94
N LEU A 4 40.52 12.87 2.83
CA LEU A 4 39.75 11.65 3.11
C LEU A 4 38.76 11.30 1.98
N LEU A 5 38.36 12.29 1.19
CA LEU A 5 37.49 12.08 0.04
C LEU A 5 38.27 11.58 -1.17
N GLU A 6 39.51 12.03 -1.36
CA GLU A 6 40.40 11.58 -2.44
C GLU A 6 40.85 10.12 -2.22
N GLU A 7 41.20 9.74 -0.99
CA GLU A 7 41.58 8.34 -0.67
C GLU A 7 40.41 7.37 -0.81
N ALA A 8 39.16 7.81 -0.56
CA ALA A 8 37.97 6.98 -0.76
C ALA A 8 37.62 6.76 -2.25
N ILE A 9 38.06 7.67 -3.13
CA ILE A 9 37.83 7.57 -4.57
C ILE A 9 38.86 6.65 -5.25
N GLU A 10 40.11 6.60 -4.74
CA GLU A 10 41.18 5.76 -5.32
C GLU A 10 41.02 4.25 -5.01
N HIS A 11 40.28 3.87 -3.98
CA HIS A 11 40.04 2.48 -3.59
C HIS A 11 38.62 1.98 -3.84
N ALA A 12 37.79 2.74 -4.56
CA ALA A 12 36.47 2.26 -4.94
C ALA A 12 36.57 1.13 -5.97
N PRO A 13 36.06 -0.08 -5.70
CA PRO A 13 36.05 -1.14 -6.68
C PRO A 13 35.30 -0.64 -7.93
N ASN A 14 35.93 -0.87 -9.09
CA ASN A 14 35.43 -0.50 -10.39
C ASN A 14 33.89 -0.68 -10.48
N ARG A 15 33.15 0.39 -10.79
CA ARG A 15 31.67 0.41 -10.88
C ARG A 15 31.10 -0.76 -11.68
N ARG A 16 31.79 -1.23 -12.70
CA ARG A 16 31.41 -2.42 -13.47
C ARG A 16 31.54 -3.72 -12.66
N GLY A 17 32.51 -3.84 -11.74
CA GLY A 17 32.68 -5.00 -10.87
C GLY A 17 31.67 -5.05 -9.73
N PHE A 18 31.23 -3.89 -9.22
CA PHE A 18 30.19 -3.81 -8.20
C PHE A 18 28.82 -4.20 -8.77
N LEU A 19 28.45 -3.68 -9.93
CA LEU A 19 27.18 -4.03 -10.61
C LEU A 19 27.15 -5.48 -11.09
N ALA A 20 28.29 -6.05 -11.49
CA ALA A 20 28.37 -7.46 -11.89
C ALA A 20 28.23 -8.42 -10.70
N LYS A 21 28.70 -8.05 -9.51
CA LYS A 21 28.60 -8.88 -8.28
C LYS A 21 27.23 -8.78 -7.60
N THR A 22 26.58 -7.63 -7.65
CA THR A 22 25.22 -7.45 -7.14
C THR A 22 24.15 -8.01 -8.07
N GLY A 23 24.37 -7.97 -9.39
CA GLY A 23 23.47 -8.56 -10.38
C GLY A 23 23.41 -10.10 -10.38
N LEU A 24 24.47 -10.78 -9.93
CA LEU A 24 24.50 -12.26 -9.92
C LEU A 24 23.80 -12.90 -8.71
N PHE A 25 23.67 -12.18 -7.59
CA PHE A 25 22.96 -12.70 -6.41
C PHE A 25 21.45 -12.39 -6.41
N GLY A 26 21.01 -11.39 -7.18
CA GLY A 26 19.58 -11.04 -7.29
C GLY A 26 18.82 -11.95 -8.27
N ALA A 27 19.44 -12.38 -9.36
CA ALA A 27 18.76 -13.10 -10.42
C ALA A 27 18.46 -14.58 -10.10
N ALA A 28 19.24 -15.22 -9.24
CA ALA A 28 19.07 -16.65 -8.93
C ALA A 28 18.03 -16.94 -7.84
N THR A 29 17.76 -15.98 -6.97
CA THR A 29 16.77 -16.13 -5.88
C THR A 29 15.38 -15.58 -6.25
N LEU A 30 15.27 -14.63 -7.17
CA LEU A 30 13.99 -14.09 -7.63
C LEU A 30 13.23 -15.04 -8.56
N ALA A 31 13.92 -15.93 -9.28
CA ALA A 31 13.27 -16.91 -10.17
C ALA A 31 12.53 -18.03 -9.41
N ALA A 32 12.80 -18.24 -8.12
CA ALA A 32 12.18 -19.31 -7.33
C ALA A 32 11.01 -18.86 -6.45
N VAL A 33 10.84 -17.56 -6.18
CA VAL A 33 9.85 -17.04 -5.23
C VAL A 33 8.66 -16.35 -5.90
N GLY A 34 8.83 -15.86 -7.14
CA GLY A 34 7.81 -15.02 -7.81
C GLY A 34 6.83 -15.74 -8.73
N LEU A 35 7.01 -17.02 -9.06
CA LEU A 35 6.24 -17.69 -10.11
C LEU A 35 5.27 -18.79 -9.62
N ARG A 36 5.02 -18.90 -8.34
CA ARG A 36 3.98 -19.83 -7.84
C ARG A 36 2.74 -19.06 -7.44
N ASN A 37 1.69 -19.24 -8.25
CA ASN A 37 0.30 -18.80 -8.09
C ASN A 37 -0.07 -17.47 -8.79
N VAL A 38 0.10 -17.42 -10.11
CA VAL A 38 -0.75 -16.60 -10.97
C VAL A 38 -1.57 -17.58 -11.83
N GLU A 39 -2.49 -18.30 -11.23
CA GLU A 39 -3.53 -18.99 -11.96
C GLU A 39 -4.54 -17.94 -12.44
N GLY A 40 -4.51 -17.65 -13.75
CA GLY A 40 -5.46 -16.77 -14.42
C GLY A 40 -4.89 -15.65 -15.29
N GLN A 41 -3.59 -15.34 -15.21
CA GLN A 41 -2.93 -14.45 -16.17
C GLN A 41 -2.21 -15.24 -17.26
N THR A 42 -2.16 -14.68 -18.47
CA THR A 42 -1.44 -15.25 -19.62
C THR A 42 -0.05 -15.73 -19.23
N THR A 43 0.39 -16.86 -19.74
CA THR A 43 1.70 -17.48 -19.44
C THR A 43 2.92 -16.66 -19.87
N ALA A 44 2.75 -15.50 -20.46
CA ALA A 44 3.80 -14.57 -20.85
C ALA A 44 4.11 -13.57 -19.73
N ALA A 45 5.40 -13.25 -19.51
CA ALA A 45 5.80 -12.17 -18.61
C ALA A 45 5.19 -10.84 -19.06
N PRO A 46 4.81 -9.93 -18.12
CA PRO A 46 4.26 -8.64 -18.47
C PRO A 46 5.28 -7.81 -19.26
N THR A 47 4.81 -7.08 -20.26
CA THR A 47 5.64 -6.13 -21.01
C THR A 47 5.87 -4.85 -20.18
N ASP A 48 6.88 -4.07 -20.56
CA ASP A 48 7.10 -2.75 -19.94
C ASP A 48 5.88 -1.84 -20.06
N ALA A 49 5.09 -1.95 -21.13
CA ALA A 49 3.85 -1.20 -21.31
C ALA A 49 2.74 -1.68 -20.34
N ASP A 50 2.66 -2.97 -20.05
CA ASP A 50 1.73 -3.52 -19.06
C ASP A 50 2.06 -2.98 -17.66
N ILE A 51 3.35 -2.94 -17.33
CA ILE A 51 3.83 -2.44 -16.02
C ILE A 51 3.58 -0.94 -15.89
N LEU A 52 3.87 -0.15 -16.92
CA LEU A 52 3.60 1.29 -16.91
C LEU A 52 2.09 1.59 -16.85
N ASN A 53 1.26 0.82 -17.54
CA ASN A 53 -0.19 0.97 -17.46
C ASN A 53 -0.73 0.55 -16.09
N PHE A 54 -0.13 -0.46 -15.45
CA PHE A 54 -0.45 -0.80 -14.07
C PHE A 54 -0.10 0.36 -13.12
N ALA A 55 1.11 0.90 -13.20
CA ALA A 55 1.52 2.06 -12.41
C ALA A 55 0.58 3.25 -12.65
N LEU A 56 0.20 3.52 -13.90
CA LEU A 56 -0.70 4.63 -14.25
C LEU A 56 -2.08 4.55 -13.56
N ASN A 57 -2.62 3.35 -13.26
CA ASN A 57 -3.84 3.26 -12.45
C ASN A 57 -3.63 3.76 -11.03
N LEU A 58 -2.48 3.45 -10.42
CA LEU A 58 -2.15 3.85 -9.06
C LEU A 58 -1.93 5.36 -9.00
N GLU A 59 -1.16 5.90 -9.93
CA GLU A 59 -0.93 7.34 -10.06
C GLU A 59 -2.22 8.13 -10.27
N TYR A 60 -3.19 7.58 -11.03
CA TYR A 60 -4.51 8.20 -11.13
C TYR A 60 -5.22 8.25 -9.77
N LEU A 61 -5.08 7.22 -8.93
CA LEU A 61 -5.71 7.19 -7.61
C LEU A 61 -5.07 8.21 -6.67
N GLU A 62 -3.74 8.25 -6.61
CA GLU A 62 -2.97 9.17 -5.77
C GLU A 62 -3.18 10.62 -6.21
N ALA A 63 -3.08 10.89 -7.52
CA ALA A 63 -3.35 12.21 -8.07
C ALA A 63 -4.77 12.71 -7.77
N GLU A 64 -5.80 11.84 -7.87
CA GLU A 64 -7.18 12.20 -7.50
C GLU A 64 -7.31 12.46 -6.00
N PHE A 65 -6.73 11.59 -5.16
CA PHE A 65 -6.78 11.76 -3.71
C PHE A 65 -6.21 13.10 -3.28
N TYR A 66 -4.95 13.37 -3.64
CA TYR A 66 -4.29 14.61 -3.24
C TYR A 66 -4.91 15.87 -3.88
N THR A 67 -5.32 15.78 -5.15
CA THR A 67 -5.95 16.92 -5.84
C THR A 67 -7.31 17.26 -5.21
N VAL A 68 -8.15 16.25 -4.95
CA VAL A 68 -9.45 16.48 -4.29
C VAL A 68 -9.25 16.98 -2.86
N ALA A 69 -8.34 16.38 -2.09
CA ALA A 69 -8.07 16.81 -0.72
C ALA A 69 -7.59 18.26 -0.63
N THR A 70 -6.78 18.72 -1.59
CA THR A 70 -6.21 20.07 -1.54
C THR A 70 -7.05 21.13 -2.24
N THR A 71 -7.84 20.76 -3.27
CA THR A 71 -8.56 21.74 -4.12
C THR A 71 -10.07 21.53 -4.19
N GLY A 72 -10.57 20.35 -3.84
CA GLY A 72 -11.96 19.94 -4.08
C GLY A 72 -12.27 19.63 -5.55
N LEU A 73 -11.26 19.57 -6.42
CA LEU A 73 -11.40 19.32 -7.86
C LEU A 73 -10.74 17.99 -8.23
N THR A 74 -11.25 17.35 -9.28
CA THR A 74 -10.63 16.17 -9.90
C THR A 74 -9.50 16.57 -10.86
N ILE A 75 -8.59 15.63 -11.18
CA ILE A 75 -7.38 15.91 -11.99
C ILE A 75 -7.70 16.36 -13.42
N ASP A 76 -8.80 15.92 -14.01
CA ASP A 76 -9.25 16.37 -15.32
C ASP A 76 -9.62 17.86 -15.32
N ARG A 77 -10.19 18.35 -14.19
CA ARG A 77 -10.49 19.76 -13.99
C ARG A 77 -9.21 20.60 -13.83
N MET A 78 -8.09 19.95 -13.48
CA MET A 78 -6.75 20.54 -13.43
C MET A 78 -5.99 20.43 -14.76
N GLY A 79 -6.64 19.93 -15.82
CA GLY A 79 -6.06 19.84 -17.17
C GLY A 79 -5.22 18.58 -17.42
N ILE A 80 -5.28 17.59 -16.53
CA ILE A 80 -4.57 16.31 -16.73
C ILE A 80 -5.35 15.43 -17.70
N GLY A 81 -4.65 14.85 -18.67
CA GLY A 81 -5.24 13.93 -19.65
C GLY A 81 -5.63 12.60 -19.00
N ILE A 82 -6.90 12.22 -19.13
CA ILE A 82 -7.47 11.00 -18.55
C ILE A 82 -8.02 10.00 -19.57
N THR A 83 -7.95 10.31 -20.85
CA THR A 83 -8.46 9.46 -21.95
C THR A 83 -7.44 8.41 -22.35
N GLY A 84 -7.88 7.27 -22.85
CA GLY A 84 -6.99 6.19 -23.27
C GLY A 84 -7.72 4.88 -23.57
N SER A 85 -7.02 3.76 -23.51
CA SER A 85 -7.58 2.42 -23.68
C SER A 85 -8.28 1.94 -22.41
N GLY A 86 -9.22 1.02 -22.54
CA GLY A 86 -10.00 0.49 -21.44
C GLY A 86 -11.21 1.34 -21.09
N ALA A 87 -11.82 1.08 -19.93
CA ALA A 87 -13.03 1.74 -19.47
C ALA A 87 -12.71 3.06 -18.74
N ALA A 88 -13.17 4.19 -19.31
CA ALA A 88 -13.09 5.47 -18.59
C ALA A 88 -14.14 5.52 -17.47
N GLY A 89 -13.77 6.13 -16.33
CA GLY A 89 -14.68 6.28 -15.19
C GLY A 89 -14.51 7.59 -14.44
N ALA A 90 -15.57 7.98 -13.74
CA ALA A 90 -15.55 9.14 -12.87
C ALA A 90 -14.85 8.85 -11.55
N THR A 91 -14.31 9.89 -10.93
CA THR A 91 -13.93 9.88 -9.52
C THR A 91 -15.16 10.27 -8.69
N THR A 92 -15.45 9.48 -7.66
CA THR A 92 -16.55 9.69 -6.71
C THR A 92 -16.02 9.74 -5.30
N GLY A 93 -16.77 10.37 -4.40
CA GLY A 93 -16.35 10.54 -3.01
C GLY A 93 -15.22 11.56 -2.84
N GLY A 94 -14.70 11.62 -1.62
CA GLY A 94 -13.71 12.60 -1.23
C GLY A 94 -14.26 14.01 -1.05
N ALA A 95 -13.49 14.87 -0.41
CA ALA A 95 -13.81 16.26 -0.20
C ALA A 95 -12.53 17.08 -0.01
N GLN A 96 -12.60 18.38 -0.19
CA GLN A 96 -11.50 19.26 0.20
C GLN A 96 -11.29 19.21 1.72
N VAL A 97 -10.06 18.95 2.14
CA VAL A 97 -9.69 18.84 3.55
C VAL A 97 -9.50 20.23 4.16
N ASN A 98 -10.10 20.45 5.32
CA ASN A 98 -9.80 21.62 6.11
C ASN A 98 -8.53 21.39 6.96
N PHE A 99 -7.38 21.76 6.41
CA PHE A 99 -6.11 21.61 7.10
C PHE A 99 -5.96 22.59 8.29
N ALA A 100 -6.69 23.72 8.30
CA ALA A 100 -6.54 24.76 9.32
C ALA A 100 -7.17 24.40 10.67
N ALA A 101 -8.02 23.39 10.72
CA ALA A 101 -8.90 23.19 11.87
C ALA A 101 -8.25 22.57 13.11
N SER A 102 -6.98 22.14 13.10
CA SER A 102 -6.52 21.24 14.15
C SER A 102 -5.17 21.51 14.83
N ASN A 103 -4.21 22.25 14.28
CA ASN A 103 -2.98 22.57 15.04
C ASN A 103 -2.02 23.58 14.34
N SER A 104 -0.93 23.94 15.06
CA SER A 104 0.11 24.87 14.59
C SER A 104 0.90 24.40 13.34
N ASN A 105 0.87 23.10 13.00
CA ASN A 105 1.56 22.52 11.85
C ASN A 105 0.69 22.48 10.58
N ALA A 106 -0.57 22.85 10.68
CA ALA A 106 -1.52 22.79 9.56
C ALA A 106 -1.07 23.56 8.30
N PRO A 107 -0.48 24.74 8.37
CA PRO A 107 0.01 25.43 7.18
C PRO A 107 1.11 24.68 6.43
N MET A 108 2.03 24.03 7.16
CA MET A 108 3.09 23.22 6.56
C MET A 108 2.52 21.94 5.95
N ALA A 109 1.63 21.25 6.64
CA ALA A 109 0.98 20.05 6.14
C ALA A 109 0.16 20.32 4.86
N SER A 110 -0.54 21.47 4.81
CA SER A 110 -1.26 21.90 3.61
C SER A 110 -0.32 22.20 2.44
N ALA A 111 0.80 22.88 2.69
CA ALA A 111 1.78 23.19 1.65
C ALA A 111 2.39 21.91 1.06
N ILE A 112 2.77 20.95 1.92
CA ILE A 112 3.31 19.66 1.51
C ILE A 112 2.25 18.86 0.73
N ALA A 113 1.01 18.80 1.20
CA ALA A 113 -0.06 18.12 0.48
C ALA A 113 -0.31 18.72 -0.92
N MET A 114 -0.18 20.05 -1.07
CA MET A 114 -0.29 20.71 -2.38
C MET A 114 0.89 20.39 -3.31
N GLU A 115 2.11 20.27 -2.77
CA GLU A 115 3.29 19.87 -3.52
C GLU A 115 3.16 18.43 -3.98
N ILE A 116 2.82 17.48 -3.10
CA ILE A 116 2.53 16.09 -3.47
C ILE A 116 1.42 16.03 -4.54
N ALA A 117 0.33 16.78 -4.37
CA ALA A 117 -0.74 16.83 -5.38
C ALA A 117 -0.25 17.30 -6.76
N TYR A 118 0.75 18.15 -6.81
CA TYR A 118 1.40 18.56 -8.07
C TYR A 118 2.25 17.42 -8.63
N ASP A 119 3.07 16.77 -7.78
CA ASP A 119 3.97 15.70 -8.18
C ASP A 119 3.20 14.51 -8.74
N GLU A 120 2.11 14.09 -8.08
CA GLU A 120 1.26 12.99 -8.55
C GLU A 120 0.61 13.28 -9.91
N ARG A 121 0.13 14.51 -10.12
CA ARG A 121 -0.34 14.92 -11.45
C ARG A 121 0.76 14.91 -12.50
N ALA A 122 1.99 15.27 -12.11
CA ALA A 122 3.15 15.23 -13.00
C ALA A 122 3.56 13.79 -13.31
N HIS A 123 3.49 12.85 -12.35
CA HIS A 123 3.71 11.42 -12.57
C HIS A 123 2.70 10.86 -13.58
N VAL A 124 1.39 11.15 -13.43
CA VAL A 124 0.38 10.77 -14.42
C VAL A 124 0.74 11.28 -15.81
N ALA A 125 1.07 12.56 -15.94
CA ALA A 125 1.42 13.15 -17.24
C ALA A 125 2.67 12.51 -17.85
N TYR A 126 3.68 12.26 -17.02
CA TYR A 126 4.95 11.67 -17.41
C TYR A 126 4.79 10.22 -17.88
N ILE A 127 4.09 9.37 -17.15
CA ILE A 127 3.87 7.97 -17.53
C ILE A 127 3.05 7.88 -18.82
N ARG A 128 2.02 8.71 -18.97
CA ARG A 128 1.25 8.81 -20.22
C ARG A 128 2.13 9.17 -21.42
N ALA A 129 3.03 10.15 -21.23
CA ALA A 129 3.97 10.54 -22.27
C ALA A 129 4.99 9.42 -22.58
N ALA A 130 5.49 8.72 -21.56
CA ALA A 130 6.41 7.60 -21.71
C ALA A 130 5.79 6.43 -22.50
N LEU A 131 4.54 6.06 -22.17
CA LEU A 131 3.77 5.05 -22.91
C LEU A 131 3.62 5.44 -24.39
N THR A 132 3.20 6.68 -24.64
CA THR A 132 3.04 7.20 -26.01
C THR A 132 4.36 7.18 -26.78
N ALA A 133 5.46 7.60 -26.16
CA ALA A 133 6.79 7.58 -26.75
C ALA A 133 7.28 6.15 -27.06
N ALA A 134 6.86 5.18 -26.25
CA ALA A 134 7.11 3.75 -26.48
C ALA A 134 6.18 3.11 -27.51
N GLY A 135 5.29 3.88 -28.15
CA GLY A 135 4.31 3.37 -29.13
C GLY A 135 3.13 2.61 -28.50
N ALA A 136 2.97 2.69 -27.19
CA ALA A 136 1.86 2.10 -26.45
C ALA A 136 0.74 3.13 -26.22
N THR A 137 -0.48 2.65 -26.09
CA THR A 137 -1.62 3.51 -25.73
C THR A 137 -1.75 3.56 -24.20
N PRO A 138 -1.68 4.76 -23.58
CA PRO A 138 -1.99 4.89 -22.17
C PRO A 138 -3.42 4.45 -21.87
N ILE A 139 -3.63 3.84 -20.72
CA ILE A 139 -4.99 3.51 -20.26
C ILE A 139 -5.80 4.78 -19.97
N ALA A 140 -7.12 4.69 -20.13
CA ALA A 140 -8.04 5.68 -19.56
C ALA A 140 -8.03 5.60 -18.02
N LYS A 141 -8.30 6.72 -17.35
CA LYS A 141 -8.52 6.72 -15.90
C LYS A 141 -9.76 5.87 -15.58
N PRO A 142 -9.62 4.81 -14.76
CA PRO A 142 -10.77 3.99 -14.36
C PRO A 142 -11.72 4.76 -13.42
N ALA A 143 -12.86 4.16 -13.10
CA ALA A 143 -13.70 4.65 -12.01
C ALA A 143 -12.96 4.55 -10.68
N ILE A 144 -12.93 5.64 -9.92
CA ILE A 144 -12.27 5.73 -8.60
C ILE A 144 -13.31 6.12 -7.55
N ASN A 145 -13.29 5.40 -6.42
CA ASN A 145 -14.09 5.72 -5.24
C ASN A 145 -13.16 6.12 -4.10
N LEU A 146 -13.04 7.42 -3.84
CA LEU A 146 -12.18 7.95 -2.79
C LEU A 146 -12.71 7.68 -1.37
N ASP A 147 -14.02 7.37 -1.23
CA ASP A 147 -14.62 7.01 0.06
C ASP A 147 -14.56 5.51 0.38
N ALA A 148 -13.78 4.73 -0.39
CA ALA A 148 -13.71 3.28 -0.24
C ALA A 148 -13.37 2.82 1.18
N LEU A 149 -12.58 3.59 1.91
CA LEU A 149 -12.20 3.32 3.31
C LEU A 149 -12.91 4.22 4.32
N MET A 150 -13.75 5.16 3.86
CA MET A 150 -14.33 6.22 4.69
C MET A 150 -13.27 6.97 5.52
N LEU A 151 -12.11 7.17 4.94
CA LEU A 151 -10.92 7.76 5.55
C LEU A 151 -10.28 8.74 4.54
N GLY A 152 -9.58 9.75 5.03
CA GLY A 152 -8.74 10.63 4.22
C GLY A 152 -9.22 12.07 4.11
N PHE A 153 -10.49 12.38 4.44
CA PHE A 153 -11.08 13.69 4.13
C PHE A 153 -11.71 14.44 5.32
N ALA A 154 -11.80 13.82 6.51
CA ALA A 154 -12.42 14.44 7.67
C ALA A 154 -11.56 15.52 8.35
N GLY A 155 -10.28 15.62 8.02
CA GLY A 155 -9.33 16.60 8.54
C GLY A 155 -7.89 16.14 8.43
N LEU A 156 -6.93 16.89 9.01
CA LEU A 156 -5.51 16.62 8.87
C LEU A 156 -5.11 15.21 9.35
N THR A 157 -5.61 14.77 10.49
CA THR A 157 -5.29 13.44 11.04
C THR A 157 -5.74 12.34 10.09
N ASP A 158 -6.96 12.42 9.63
CA ASP A 158 -7.59 11.48 8.74
C ASP A 158 -6.89 11.45 7.37
N PHE A 159 -6.56 12.64 6.85
CA PHE A 159 -5.79 12.80 5.62
C PHE A 159 -4.41 12.12 5.73
N LEU A 160 -3.65 12.39 6.80
CA LEU A 160 -2.31 11.81 6.96
C LEU A 160 -2.33 10.28 7.11
N GLN A 161 -3.37 9.73 7.74
CA GLN A 161 -3.52 8.28 7.86
C GLN A 161 -3.69 7.62 6.49
N LEU A 162 -4.54 8.16 5.61
CA LEU A 162 -4.74 7.61 4.26
C LEU A 162 -3.56 7.94 3.33
N ALA A 163 -3.01 9.15 3.40
CA ALA A 163 -1.82 9.54 2.65
C ALA A 163 -0.67 8.58 2.91
N ARG A 164 -0.40 8.23 4.18
CA ARG A 164 0.63 7.25 4.54
C ARG A 164 0.38 5.89 3.88
N VAL A 165 -0.87 5.45 3.80
CA VAL A 165 -1.21 4.17 3.16
C VAL A 165 -0.85 4.20 1.67
N PHE A 166 -1.19 5.26 0.96
CA PHE A 166 -0.89 5.39 -0.46
C PHE A 166 0.62 5.46 -0.70
N GLU A 167 1.33 6.37 -0.05
CA GLU A 167 2.77 6.55 -0.25
C GLU A 167 3.59 5.30 0.09
N ASP A 168 3.31 4.64 1.24
CA ASP A 168 4.02 3.41 1.60
C ASP A 168 3.72 2.27 0.60
N ILE A 169 2.52 2.22 0.00
CA ILE A 169 2.19 1.27 -1.06
C ILE A 169 2.89 1.68 -2.37
N GLY A 170 2.87 2.95 -2.76
CA GLY A 170 3.52 3.47 -3.96
C GLY A 170 5.00 3.10 -4.01
N VAL A 171 5.76 3.40 -2.94
CA VAL A 171 7.18 3.01 -2.82
C VAL A 171 7.37 1.50 -3.03
N THR A 172 6.58 0.67 -2.34
CA THR A 172 6.74 -0.79 -2.41
C THR A 172 6.24 -1.39 -3.72
N ALA A 173 5.28 -0.75 -4.39
CA ALA A 173 4.79 -1.13 -5.72
C ALA A 173 5.85 -0.89 -6.79
N TYR A 174 6.50 0.29 -6.79
CA TYR A 174 7.62 0.57 -7.68
C TYR A 174 8.80 -0.35 -7.42
N ALA A 175 9.15 -0.60 -6.17
CA ALA A 175 10.22 -1.53 -5.79
C ALA A 175 9.92 -2.96 -6.27
N GLY A 176 8.67 -3.43 -6.16
CA GLY A 176 8.25 -4.75 -6.61
C GLY A 176 8.13 -4.88 -8.13
N ALA A 177 7.83 -3.79 -8.84
CA ALA A 177 7.74 -3.76 -10.30
C ALA A 177 9.12 -3.64 -10.98
N ALA A 178 10.11 -3.02 -10.33
CA ALA A 178 11.41 -2.73 -10.90
C ALA A 178 12.12 -3.96 -11.54
N PRO A 179 12.14 -5.17 -10.94
CA PRO A 179 12.74 -6.36 -11.52
C PRO A 179 12.05 -6.86 -12.81
N LEU A 180 10.81 -6.44 -13.04
CA LEU A 180 10.01 -6.86 -14.20
C LEU A 180 10.27 -5.97 -15.42
N ILE A 181 10.86 -4.78 -15.24
CA ILE A 181 11.12 -3.81 -16.31
C ILE A 181 12.38 -4.22 -17.09
N THR A 182 12.24 -4.37 -18.41
CA THR A 182 13.32 -4.77 -19.31
C THR A 182 14.06 -3.56 -19.90
N SER A 183 13.37 -2.47 -20.20
CA SER A 183 13.96 -1.23 -20.72
C SER A 183 14.70 -0.47 -19.62
N LYS A 184 16.00 -0.24 -19.82
CA LYS A 184 16.82 0.56 -18.90
C LYS A 184 16.34 2.01 -18.79
N ALA A 185 15.79 2.56 -19.86
CA ALA A 185 15.25 3.92 -19.86
C ALA A 185 14.00 4.00 -18.99
N ILE A 186 13.09 3.04 -19.11
CA ILE A 186 11.87 2.94 -18.29
C ILE A 186 12.24 2.65 -16.84
N LEU A 187 13.17 1.71 -16.59
CA LEU A 187 13.66 1.43 -15.24
C LEU A 187 14.28 2.67 -14.59
N GLY A 188 15.06 3.45 -15.33
CA GLY A 188 15.63 4.70 -14.85
C GLY A 188 14.57 5.76 -14.52
N ALA A 189 13.48 5.81 -15.27
CA ALA A 189 12.33 6.67 -14.99
C ALA A 189 11.56 6.20 -13.75
N ALA A 190 11.21 4.91 -13.70
CA ALA A 190 10.53 4.30 -12.57
C ALA A 190 11.32 4.46 -11.25
N ALA A 191 12.65 4.30 -11.30
CA ALA A 191 13.50 4.51 -10.14
C ALA A 191 13.47 5.96 -9.63
N ARG A 192 13.31 6.97 -10.51
CA ARG A 192 13.19 8.38 -10.11
C ARG A 192 11.83 8.66 -9.48
N ILE A 193 10.76 8.11 -10.03
CA ILE A 193 9.43 8.20 -9.39
C ILE A 193 9.47 7.51 -8.02
N ALA A 194 9.99 6.30 -7.92
CA ALA A 194 10.14 5.58 -6.64
C ALA A 194 10.91 6.39 -5.58
N GLN A 195 11.88 7.22 -5.98
CA GLN A 195 12.59 8.12 -5.06
C GLN A 195 11.69 9.26 -4.59
N THR A 196 10.88 9.85 -5.46
CA THR A 196 9.90 10.89 -5.10
C THR A 196 8.84 10.32 -4.15
N GLU A 197 8.30 9.14 -4.46
CA GLU A 197 7.39 8.40 -3.56
C GLU A 197 8.01 8.19 -2.17
N ALA A 198 9.29 7.83 -2.11
CA ALA A 198 9.98 7.62 -0.84
C ALA A 198 10.16 8.94 -0.04
N GLU A 199 10.33 10.08 -0.72
CA GLU A 199 10.36 11.41 -0.09
C GLU A 199 8.97 11.79 0.45
N HIS A 200 7.90 11.55 -0.30
CA HIS A 200 6.52 11.73 0.13
C HIS A 200 6.22 10.86 1.36
N ALA A 201 6.45 9.54 1.26
CA ALA A 201 6.25 8.59 2.35
C ALA A 201 7.01 9.01 3.62
N ALA A 202 8.30 9.35 3.51
CA ALA A 202 9.11 9.75 4.65
C ALA A 202 8.57 11.02 5.32
N ASN A 203 8.11 11.99 4.54
CA ASN A 203 7.53 13.23 5.06
C ASN A 203 6.21 12.97 5.78
N ILE A 204 5.29 12.23 5.17
CA ILE A 204 3.98 11.87 5.78
C ILE A 204 4.19 11.08 7.08
N ARG A 205 5.10 10.11 7.09
CA ARG A 205 5.46 9.32 8.27
C ARG A 205 6.03 10.20 9.39
N LEU A 206 6.88 11.19 9.04
CA LEU A 206 7.40 12.16 10.01
C LEU A 206 6.30 13.02 10.62
N GLN A 207 5.36 13.53 9.81
CA GLN A 207 4.22 14.30 10.30
C GLN A 207 3.33 13.47 11.24
N ILE A 208 3.04 12.20 10.89
CA ILE A 208 2.31 11.25 11.73
C ILE A 208 2.99 11.10 13.08
N ALA A 209 4.31 10.88 13.11
CA ALA A 209 5.07 10.74 14.35
C ALA A 209 5.06 12.03 15.19
N GLN A 210 5.27 13.20 14.57
CA GLN A 210 5.28 14.49 15.25
C GLN A 210 3.91 14.88 15.84
N LEU A 211 2.83 14.51 15.14
CA LEU A 211 1.47 14.77 15.57
C LEU A 211 0.90 13.66 16.47
N ASN A 212 1.70 12.63 16.76
CA ASN A 212 1.32 11.48 17.58
C ASN A 212 0.03 10.80 17.07
N ILE A 213 -0.07 10.62 15.74
CA ILE A 213 -1.24 10.03 15.09
C ILE A 213 -1.10 8.50 15.08
N PRO A 214 -2.00 7.74 15.70
CA PRO A 214 -1.95 6.29 15.63
C PRO A 214 -2.27 5.81 14.20
N THR A 215 -1.52 4.79 13.74
CA THR A 215 -1.70 4.16 12.43
C THR A 215 -1.89 2.67 12.60
N MET A 216 -2.50 2.04 11.60
CA MET A 216 -2.76 0.59 11.58
C MET A 216 -1.97 -0.06 10.44
N PRO A 217 -1.49 -1.30 10.62
CA PRO A 217 -0.83 -2.03 9.55
C PRO A 217 -1.82 -2.32 8.42
N ILE A 218 -1.34 -2.23 7.18
CA ILE A 218 -2.14 -2.53 5.97
C ILE A 218 -2.02 -3.99 5.54
N ASP A 219 -0.88 -4.60 5.82
CA ASP A 219 -0.61 -6.03 5.57
C ASP A 219 0.59 -6.52 6.40
N GLY A 220 1.10 -7.72 6.08
CA GLY A 220 2.18 -8.36 6.83
C GLY A 220 3.59 -7.84 6.55
N VAL A 221 3.78 -6.97 5.55
CA VAL A 221 5.08 -6.32 5.27
C VAL A 221 5.09 -4.85 5.66
N ASP A 222 3.99 -4.35 6.20
CA ASP A 222 3.88 -2.95 6.61
C ASP A 222 4.70 -2.67 7.87
N ILE A 223 5.47 -1.59 7.82
CA ILE A 223 6.33 -1.12 8.92
C ILE A 223 5.75 0.19 9.46
N LEU A 224 5.15 0.14 10.63
CA LEU A 224 4.45 1.30 11.21
C LEU A 224 5.41 2.39 11.71
N PRO A 225 5.08 3.68 11.46
CA PRO A 225 5.77 4.79 12.11
C PRO A 225 5.33 4.94 13.58
N PRO A 226 6.09 5.68 14.41
CA PRO A 226 5.60 6.12 15.71
C PRO A 226 4.28 6.92 15.58
N PRO A 227 3.35 6.85 16.55
CA PRO A 227 3.48 6.14 17.83
C PRO A 227 3.13 4.65 17.77
N SER A 228 2.58 4.15 16.67
CA SER A 228 2.11 2.77 16.56
C SER A 228 3.24 1.76 16.36
N GLY A 229 4.35 2.18 15.75
CA GLY A 229 5.58 1.41 15.58
C GLY A 229 6.78 2.15 16.14
N THR A 230 7.98 1.70 15.77
CA THR A 230 9.26 2.27 16.24
C THR A 230 10.09 2.87 15.10
N ASN A 231 9.75 2.61 13.85
CA ASN A 231 10.57 2.94 12.69
C ASN A 231 10.02 4.16 11.96
N TYR A 232 10.80 5.24 11.89
CA TYR A 232 10.44 6.42 11.10
C TYR A 232 10.43 6.13 9.59
N PHE A 233 11.28 5.20 9.13
CA PHE A 233 11.38 4.81 7.72
C PHE A 233 10.79 3.42 7.50
N SER A 234 10.19 3.19 6.33
CA SER A 234 9.64 1.89 5.92
C SER A 234 10.72 1.03 5.25
N VAL A 235 11.65 0.54 6.06
CA VAL A 235 12.76 -0.32 5.60
C VAL A 235 12.91 -1.55 6.48
N ASP A 236 13.34 -2.66 5.87
CA ASP A 236 13.62 -3.93 6.54
C ASP A 236 14.91 -3.88 7.39
N LYS A 237 15.29 -5.01 7.97
CA LYS A 237 16.52 -5.17 8.77
C LYS A 237 17.82 -4.91 7.99
N ASN A 238 17.78 -4.91 6.67
CA ASN A 238 18.92 -4.62 5.78
C ASN A 238 18.89 -3.17 5.28
N ALA A 239 17.98 -2.35 5.81
CA ALA A 239 17.67 -0.99 5.36
C ALA A 239 17.20 -0.93 3.90
N LEU A 240 16.49 -1.97 3.43
CA LEU A 240 15.88 -2.02 2.13
C LEU A 240 14.36 -1.87 2.27
N THR A 241 13.76 -1.16 1.31
CA THR A 241 12.31 -1.08 1.19
C THR A 241 11.74 -2.47 0.88
N GLU A 242 10.65 -2.83 1.56
CA GLU A 242 9.87 -4.03 1.23
C GLU A 242 9.26 -3.91 -0.18
N THR A 243 8.82 -5.03 -0.74
CA THR A 243 8.25 -5.06 -2.09
C THR A 243 6.85 -5.64 -2.08
N ARG A 244 5.98 -5.14 -2.96
CA ARG A 244 4.66 -5.73 -3.25
C ARG A 244 4.54 -6.05 -4.73
N THR A 245 4.07 -7.25 -5.04
CA THR A 245 3.70 -7.60 -6.41
C THR A 245 2.46 -6.82 -6.86
N PRO A 246 2.20 -6.66 -8.17
CA PRO A 246 0.98 -6.01 -8.65
C PRO A 246 -0.30 -6.60 -8.04
N GLY A 247 -0.39 -7.91 -7.90
CA GLY A 247 -1.55 -8.57 -7.30
C GLY A 247 -1.72 -8.26 -5.81
N GLN A 248 -0.64 -8.08 -5.05
CA GLN A 248 -0.67 -7.68 -3.65
C GLN A 248 -1.08 -6.21 -3.49
N VAL A 249 -0.62 -5.34 -4.39
CA VAL A 249 -1.09 -3.94 -4.43
C VAL A 249 -2.57 -3.89 -4.74
N LEU A 250 -3.05 -4.64 -5.72
CA LEU A 250 -4.48 -4.71 -6.04
C LEU A 250 -5.31 -5.33 -4.92
N TYR A 251 -4.77 -6.27 -4.14
CA TYR A 251 -5.44 -6.77 -2.95
C TYR A 251 -5.82 -5.63 -2.01
N LEU A 252 -4.89 -4.73 -1.72
CA LEU A 252 -5.14 -3.55 -0.88
C LEU A 252 -6.08 -2.55 -1.57
N ALA A 253 -5.84 -2.24 -2.84
CA ALA A 253 -6.62 -1.28 -3.59
C ALA A 253 -8.08 -1.72 -3.81
N TYR A 254 -8.35 -3.02 -3.86
CA TYR A 254 -9.70 -3.59 -3.98
C TYR A 254 -10.37 -3.87 -2.62
N GLY A 255 -9.87 -3.28 -1.53
CA GLY A 255 -10.48 -3.41 -0.21
C GLY A 255 -10.21 -4.74 0.46
N ASN A 256 -8.98 -5.24 0.34
CA ASN A 256 -8.50 -6.49 0.94
C ASN A 256 -9.24 -7.75 0.41
N MET A 257 -9.59 -7.74 -0.87
CA MET A 257 -10.20 -8.88 -1.54
C MET A 257 -9.20 -9.58 -2.45
N ALA A 258 -9.03 -10.89 -2.25
CA ALA A 258 -8.15 -11.74 -3.05
C ALA A 258 -8.90 -12.36 -4.23
N ASN A 259 -8.17 -12.58 -5.35
CA ASN A 259 -8.67 -13.23 -6.57
C ASN A 259 -9.90 -12.53 -7.18
N VAL A 260 -9.89 -11.19 -7.13
CA VAL A 260 -10.92 -10.35 -7.75
C VAL A 260 -10.26 -9.35 -8.71
N THR A 261 -11.07 -8.80 -9.62
CA THR A 261 -10.63 -7.81 -10.61
C THR A 261 -11.22 -6.42 -10.39
N ALA A 262 -11.96 -6.22 -9.30
CA ALA A 262 -12.59 -4.95 -8.96
C ALA A 262 -12.92 -4.91 -7.46
N GLY A 263 -13.10 -3.70 -6.91
CA GLY A 263 -13.50 -3.44 -5.54
C GLY A 263 -12.81 -2.22 -4.94
N GLY A 264 -13.11 -1.90 -3.71
CA GLY A 264 -12.46 -0.84 -2.95
C GLY A 264 -12.38 0.49 -3.69
N PHE A 265 -11.16 1.01 -3.88
CA PHE A 265 -10.91 2.25 -4.61
C PHE A 265 -11.22 2.16 -6.11
N PHE A 266 -11.23 0.97 -6.68
CA PHE A 266 -11.53 0.73 -8.10
C PHE A 266 -12.80 -0.13 -8.24
N PRO A 267 -14.00 0.47 -8.08
CA PRO A 267 -15.26 -0.27 -8.02
C PRO A 267 -15.57 -1.08 -9.28
N ASN A 268 -15.01 -0.67 -10.42
CA ASN A 268 -15.14 -1.37 -11.72
C ASN A 268 -13.83 -2.02 -12.17
N GLY A 269 -12.82 -2.10 -11.27
CA GLY A 269 -11.49 -2.59 -11.55
C GLY A 269 -10.57 -1.56 -12.20
N VAL A 270 -9.29 -1.90 -12.28
CA VAL A 270 -8.27 -1.14 -13.00
C VAL A 270 -8.27 -1.49 -14.49
N ASN A 271 -7.73 -0.62 -15.32
CA ASN A 271 -7.52 -0.87 -16.74
C ASN A 271 -6.15 -1.54 -17.00
N GLY A 272 -6.05 -2.29 -18.09
CA GLY A 272 -4.84 -3.00 -18.49
C GLY A 272 -4.86 -4.50 -18.16
N THR A 273 -3.75 -5.17 -18.41
CA THR A 273 -3.62 -6.63 -18.30
C THR A 273 -3.34 -7.11 -16.86
N LEU A 274 -2.69 -6.27 -16.05
CA LEU A 274 -2.40 -6.55 -14.65
C LEU A 274 -3.55 -6.02 -13.78
N ASN A 275 -4.64 -6.78 -13.65
CA ASN A 275 -5.87 -6.33 -13.04
C ASN A 275 -6.46 -7.27 -11.98
N MET A 276 -5.80 -8.41 -11.67
CA MET A 276 -6.28 -9.37 -10.69
C MET A 276 -5.51 -9.23 -9.37
N SER A 277 -6.24 -9.15 -8.27
CA SER A 277 -5.66 -9.17 -6.93
C SER A 277 -5.17 -10.56 -6.54
N SER A 278 -4.13 -10.62 -5.73
CA SER A 278 -3.68 -11.82 -5.02
C SER A 278 -4.08 -11.76 -3.54
N GLY A 279 -3.41 -12.49 -2.67
CA GLY A 279 -3.53 -12.31 -1.20
C GLY A 279 -2.68 -11.12 -0.70
N PRO A 280 -2.74 -10.82 0.60
CA PRO A 280 -1.91 -9.80 1.22
C PRO A 280 -0.43 -10.12 1.06
N ALA A 281 0.40 -9.08 1.01
CA ALA A 281 1.83 -9.28 1.20
C ALA A 281 2.09 -9.74 2.63
N SER A 282 2.94 -10.73 2.77
CA SER A 282 3.39 -11.24 4.07
C SER A 282 4.89 -11.46 4.00
N LEU A 283 5.59 -11.11 5.06
CA LEU A 283 6.92 -11.65 5.26
C LEU A 283 6.78 -13.17 5.25
N MET A 284 7.45 -13.85 4.32
CA MET A 284 7.47 -15.32 4.35
C MET A 284 7.91 -15.72 5.75
N PRO A 285 7.14 -16.57 6.48
CA PRO A 285 7.51 -16.97 7.82
C PRO A 285 8.84 -17.71 7.72
N THR A 286 9.93 -16.98 7.95
CA THR A 286 11.28 -17.54 7.96
C THR A 286 11.46 -18.30 9.24
N ASN A 287 10.68 -19.08 9.78
CA ASN A 287 10.89 -19.94 10.97
C ASN A 287 9.57 -20.53 11.55
N GLY A 288 8.50 -20.69 10.76
CA GLY A 288 7.29 -21.35 11.25
C GLY A 288 6.38 -20.49 12.14
N THR A 289 6.53 -19.15 12.10
CA THR A 289 5.53 -18.25 12.70
C THR A 289 4.27 -18.28 11.86
N THR A 290 3.13 -18.60 12.47
CA THR A 290 1.83 -18.67 11.79
C THR A 290 0.75 -17.95 12.58
N ALA A 291 -0.12 -17.23 11.87
CA ALA A 291 -1.30 -16.59 12.44
C ALA A 291 -2.52 -17.51 12.26
N VAL A 292 -3.15 -17.87 13.37
CA VAL A 292 -4.37 -18.68 13.39
C VAL A 292 -5.40 -17.98 14.28
N VAL A 293 -6.66 -17.95 13.84
CA VAL A 293 -7.75 -17.34 14.59
C VAL A 293 -9.03 -18.16 14.45
N THR A 294 -9.84 -18.15 15.48
CA THR A 294 -11.15 -18.81 15.49
C THR A 294 -12.19 -17.89 16.11
N PRO A 295 -13.35 -17.71 15.46
CA PRO A 295 -13.73 -18.17 14.13
C PRO A 295 -13.11 -17.34 13.00
N THR A 296 -13.00 -17.90 11.78
CA THR A 296 -12.59 -17.15 10.56
C THR A 296 -13.78 -16.57 9.80
N THR A 297 -14.97 -17.16 9.98
CA THR A 297 -16.24 -16.64 9.51
C THR A 297 -17.31 -16.95 10.54
N LEU A 298 -18.23 -16.02 10.77
CA LEU A 298 -19.32 -16.20 11.73
C LEU A 298 -20.51 -15.33 11.35
N THR A 299 -21.72 -15.92 11.38
CA THR A 299 -22.98 -15.17 11.42
C THR A 299 -23.57 -15.30 12.82
N THR A 300 -23.90 -14.16 13.46
CA THR A 300 -24.35 -14.15 14.85
C THR A 300 -25.39 -13.04 15.10
N SER A 301 -26.26 -13.29 16.08
CA SER A 301 -27.14 -12.28 16.67
C SER A 301 -26.58 -11.71 17.99
N GLN A 302 -25.45 -12.18 18.47
CA GLN A 302 -24.80 -11.65 19.66
C GLN A 302 -24.16 -10.30 19.35
N ALA A 303 -24.38 -9.29 20.21
CA ALA A 303 -23.84 -7.95 20.04
C ALA A 303 -22.30 -7.87 20.16
N SER A 304 -21.68 -8.90 20.72
CA SER A 304 -20.22 -9.05 20.78
C SER A 304 -19.80 -10.50 20.67
N ILE A 305 -18.59 -10.73 20.16
CA ILE A 305 -17.97 -12.06 20.07
C ILE A 305 -16.49 -12.00 20.46
N THR A 306 -15.93 -13.13 20.84
CA THR A 306 -14.48 -13.25 21.07
C THR A 306 -13.83 -13.95 19.87
N LEU A 307 -12.76 -13.36 19.38
CA LEU A 307 -11.80 -13.97 18.46
C LEU A 307 -10.66 -14.58 19.26
N ASP A 308 -10.34 -15.84 19.03
CA ASP A 308 -9.29 -16.57 19.76
C ASP A 308 -8.12 -16.90 18.80
N ALA A 309 -6.99 -16.27 19.03
CA ALA A 309 -5.75 -16.46 18.28
C ALA A 309 -4.73 -17.35 19.02
N SER A 310 -5.11 -18.01 20.10
CA SER A 310 -4.20 -18.86 20.91
C SER A 310 -3.60 -20.03 20.14
N GLY A 311 -4.18 -20.39 18.97
CA GLY A 311 -3.63 -21.39 18.05
C GLY A 311 -2.48 -20.92 17.18
N SER A 312 -2.12 -19.62 17.21
CA SER A 312 -0.98 -19.09 16.46
C SER A 312 0.33 -19.67 16.99
N GLN A 313 1.28 -19.90 16.08
CA GLN A 313 2.56 -20.50 16.40
C GLN A 313 3.71 -19.51 16.17
N SER A 314 4.73 -19.60 17.02
CA SER A 314 5.94 -18.79 16.93
C SER A 314 7.11 -19.65 16.43
N GLY A 315 7.81 -19.16 15.43
CA GLY A 315 9.10 -19.72 15.02
C GLY A 315 10.27 -19.28 15.92
N ALA A 316 10.07 -18.22 16.73
CA ALA A 316 11.15 -17.68 17.58
C ALA A 316 10.61 -16.90 18.79
N GLY A 317 10.47 -17.55 19.93
CA GLY A 317 10.11 -16.91 21.21
C GLY A 317 8.62 -16.56 21.33
N ALA A 318 8.30 -15.55 22.15
CA ALA A 318 6.93 -15.15 22.42
C ALA A 318 6.27 -14.44 21.21
N LEU A 319 4.95 -14.60 21.05
CA LEU A 319 4.15 -13.85 20.10
C LEU A 319 3.59 -12.59 20.71
N THR A 320 3.57 -11.52 19.93
CA THR A 320 2.70 -10.38 20.12
C THR A 320 1.55 -10.45 19.11
N TYR A 321 0.37 -9.99 19.51
CA TYR A 321 -0.87 -10.07 18.75
C TYR A 321 -1.36 -8.68 18.42
N PHE A 322 -1.98 -8.54 17.25
CA PHE A 322 -2.65 -7.32 16.88
C PHE A 322 -3.86 -7.63 15.99
N PHE A 323 -5.05 -7.39 16.53
CA PHE A 323 -6.30 -7.43 15.78
C PHE A 323 -6.65 -6.04 15.27
N MET A 324 -7.12 -5.96 14.04
CA MET A 324 -7.57 -4.71 13.43
C MET A 324 -8.90 -4.88 12.72
N VAL A 325 -9.70 -3.83 12.70
CA VAL A 325 -10.86 -3.72 11.81
C VAL A 325 -10.36 -3.32 10.43
N LEU A 326 -10.68 -4.12 9.41
CA LEU A 326 -10.29 -3.80 8.04
C LEU A 326 -11.26 -2.76 7.44
N PRO A 327 -10.72 -1.81 6.67
CA PRO A 327 -11.53 -1.03 5.75
C PRO A 327 -12.14 -1.96 4.69
N GLY A 328 -13.36 -1.70 4.25
CA GLY A 328 -14.08 -2.57 3.31
C GLY A 328 -15.12 -3.47 3.97
N GLY A 329 -15.11 -3.60 5.29
CA GLY A 329 -16.30 -3.99 6.05
C GLY A 329 -17.36 -2.90 5.96
N LEU A 330 -18.64 -3.29 5.88
CA LEU A 330 -19.73 -2.33 5.77
C LEU A 330 -19.92 -1.46 7.03
N LYS A 331 -19.29 -1.85 8.14
CA LYS A 331 -19.48 -1.20 9.45
C LYS A 331 -18.18 -1.17 10.27
N PRO A 332 -17.89 -0.08 10.98
CA PRO A 332 -16.83 -0.06 12.00
C PRO A 332 -17.24 -0.91 13.22
N ALA A 333 -16.28 -1.60 13.83
CA ALA A 333 -16.43 -2.33 15.09
C ALA A 333 -15.52 -1.74 16.16
N LEU A 334 -15.88 -1.95 17.44
CA LEU A 334 -14.98 -1.69 18.54
C LEU A 334 -14.24 -2.99 18.88
N LEU A 335 -12.91 -2.94 18.92
CA LEU A 335 -12.07 -4.03 19.37
C LEU A 335 -11.64 -3.78 20.82
N GLN A 336 -11.92 -4.75 21.69
CA GLN A 336 -11.39 -4.74 23.06
C GLN A 336 -10.22 -5.72 23.15
N SER A 337 -9.16 -5.31 23.82
CA SER A 337 -7.91 -6.09 23.97
C SER A 337 -7.29 -6.56 22.65
N PRO A 338 -7.13 -5.68 21.64
CA PRO A 338 -6.66 -6.08 20.30
C PRO A 338 -5.22 -6.62 20.30
N ASN A 339 -4.46 -6.41 21.36
CA ASN A 339 -3.08 -6.88 21.50
C ASN A 339 -2.94 -8.18 22.32
N ASN A 340 -4.04 -8.80 22.68
CA ASN A 340 -4.06 -10.07 23.40
C ASN A 340 -4.38 -11.23 22.44
N PRO A 341 -4.02 -12.48 22.81
CA PRO A 341 -4.40 -13.65 21.99
C PRO A 341 -5.92 -13.84 21.88
N LYS A 342 -6.69 -13.19 22.75
CA LYS A 342 -8.16 -13.15 22.69
C LYS A 342 -8.62 -11.71 22.66
N ALA A 343 -9.30 -11.33 21.56
CA ALA A 343 -9.89 -10.01 21.39
C ALA A 343 -11.42 -10.12 21.31
N THR A 344 -12.12 -9.13 21.87
CA THR A 344 -13.57 -9.03 21.72
C THR A 344 -13.91 -8.02 20.64
N VAL A 345 -14.82 -8.41 19.75
CA VAL A 345 -15.39 -7.55 18.70
C VAL A 345 -16.79 -7.14 19.14
N ASP A 346 -17.01 -5.85 19.36
CA ASP A 346 -18.33 -5.28 19.65
C ASP A 346 -18.92 -4.65 18.39
N PHE A 347 -20.12 -5.10 17.99
CA PHE A 347 -20.81 -4.66 16.79
C PHE A 347 -21.60 -3.36 17.02
N VAL A 348 -20.87 -2.31 17.45
CA VAL A 348 -21.44 -1.02 17.87
C VAL A 348 -22.18 -0.26 16.78
N SER A 349 -21.94 -0.59 15.50
CA SER A 349 -22.57 0.06 14.35
C SER A 349 -23.85 -0.65 13.87
N GLY A 350 -24.33 -1.67 14.61
CA GLY A 350 -25.56 -2.41 14.30
C GLY A 350 -25.35 -3.51 13.25
N PRO A 351 -26.45 -4.12 12.76
CA PRO A 351 -26.39 -5.25 11.83
C PRO A 351 -25.60 -4.92 10.56
N GLY A 352 -24.79 -5.88 10.09
CA GLY A 352 -23.99 -5.75 8.88
C GLY A 352 -22.77 -6.66 8.87
N THR A 353 -21.93 -6.50 7.86
CA THR A 353 -20.69 -7.24 7.68
C THR A 353 -19.51 -6.47 8.25
N TYR A 354 -18.70 -7.15 9.03
CA TYR A 354 -17.49 -6.62 9.66
C TYR A 354 -16.31 -7.46 9.20
N LEU A 355 -15.22 -6.79 8.86
CA LEU A 355 -13.97 -7.46 8.48
C LEU A 355 -12.90 -7.17 9.51
N ILE A 356 -12.31 -8.22 10.06
CA ILE A 356 -11.22 -8.15 11.04
C ILE A 356 -10.00 -8.88 10.47
N GLN A 357 -8.81 -8.47 10.86
CA GLN A 357 -7.57 -9.20 10.55
C GLN A 357 -6.73 -9.35 11.80
N LEU A 358 -6.03 -10.47 11.92
CA LEU A 358 -5.02 -10.71 12.93
C LEU A 358 -3.63 -10.66 12.31
N SER A 359 -2.72 -9.92 12.95
CA SER A 359 -1.27 -10.01 12.76
C SER A 359 -0.64 -10.57 14.03
N VAL A 360 0.31 -11.47 13.89
CA VAL A 360 1.16 -11.95 14.98
C VAL A 360 2.63 -11.70 14.64
N THR A 361 3.41 -11.28 15.63
CA THR A 361 4.84 -11.02 15.48
C THR A 361 5.61 -11.81 16.52
N ASP A 362 6.63 -12.54 16.11
CA ASP A 362 7.50 -13.30 17.03
C ASP A 362 8.62 -12.41 17.62
N ALA A 363 9.39 -12.97 18.56
CA ALA A 363 10.46 -12.23 19.25
C ALA A 363 11.63 -11.80 18.34
N LYS A 364 11.70 -12.30 17.11
CA LYS A 364 12.69 -11.89 16.09
C LYS A 364 12.13 -10.91 15.07
N GLY A 365 10.85 -10.51 15.22
CA GLY A 365 10.18 -9.60 14.31
C GLY A 365 9.59 -10.27 13.05
N ASN A 366 9.52 -11.61 12.99
CA ASN A 366 8.82 -12.29 11.90
C ASN A 366 7.30 -12.11 12.10
N VAL A 367 6.61 -11.63 11.07
CA VAL A 367 5.18 -11.35 11.10
C VAL A 367 4.43 -12.38 10.27
N ALA A 368 3.29 -12.84 10.76
CA ALA A 368 2.30 -13.59 10.01
C ALA A 368 0.92 -12.95 10.17
N THR A 369 0.13 -12.93 9.10
CA THR A 369 -1.24 -12.39 9.10
C THR A 369 -2.25 -13.44 8.66
N THR A 370 -3.49 -13.32 9.15
CA THR A 370 -4.61 -14.13 8.63
C THR A 370 -5.18 -13.53 7.35
N ALA A 371 -5.91 -14.33 6.58
CA ALA A 371 -6.92 -13.79 5.67
C ALA A 371 -7.96 -12.96 6.45
N PRO A 372 -8.73 -12.08 5.80
CA PRO A 372 -9.80 -11.34 6.47
C PRO A 372 -10.80 -12.28 7.14
N ILE A 373 -11.09 -12.01 8.40
CA ILE A 373 -12.11 -12.67 9.21
C ILE A 373 -13.44 -11.98 8.92
N THR A 374 -14.40 -12.72 8.36
CA THR A 374 -15.70 -12.17 8.00
C THR A 374 -16.73 -12.45 9.08
N LEU A 375 -17.26 -11.40 9.70
CA LEU A 375 -18.28 -11.49 10.74
C LEU A 375 -19.55 -10.79 10.24
N ILE A 376 -20.68 -11.51 10.31
CA ILE A 376 -22.00 -11.00 9.94
C ILE A 376 -22.84 -10.93 11.21
N TYR A 377 -23.11 -9.70 11.66
CA TYR A 377 -24.03 -9.44 12.77
C TYR A 377 -25.43 -9.20 12.22
N THR A 378 -26.39 -10.00 12.66
CA THR A 378 -27.78 -9.96 12.17
C THR A 378 -28.69 -9.05 13.01
N GLY A 379 -28.21 -8.57 14.13
CA GLY A 379 -29.00 -7.89 15.15
C GLY A 379 -29.55 -8.89 16.20
N ALA A 380 -29.87 -8.36 17.36
CA ALA A 380 -30.53 -9.11 18.43
C ALA A 380 -32.04 -9.17 18.22
#